data_ace9fd8332fcea68ae8c7cb3bb1ccf31
#
_entry.id   ace9fd8332fcea68ae8c7cb3bb1ccf31
#
_cell.length_a   1.000
_cell.length_b   1.000
_cell.length_c   1.000
_cell.angle_alpha   90.00
_cell.angle_beta   90.00
_cell.angle_gamma   90.00
#
_symmetry.space_group_name_H-M   'P 1'
#
loop_
_entity.id
_entity.type
_entity.pdbx_description
1 polymer ?
#
loop_
_entity_poly.entity_id
_entity_poly.type
_entity_poly.pdbx_seq_one_letter_code
_entity_poly.pdbx_strand_id
1 'polypeptide(L)'
;MRASKLAAAALVPFILAPLARAADLERGARLYARYCAGCHGPDGQGGAHTFMPHVENLTRKGYIELLPDDYLATVIREGGLAVGKSSYMPAWGGTIAEEDIANIVAHIRRLGVR
;
A
#
# COMPACT_ATOMS: atom_id res chain seq x y z
N MET A 1 -0.29 -38.27 -56.99
CA MET A 1 -1.09 -37.37 -56.11
C MET A 1 -0.29 -37.08 -54.86
N ARG A 2 0.16 -35.87 -54.71
CA ARG A 2 0.83 -35.45 -53.45
C ARG A 2 -0.24 -35.01 -52.48
N ALA A 3 -0.41 -35.75 -51.38
CA ALA A 3 -1.22 -35.29 -50.28
C ALA A 3 -0.55 -34.13 -49.58
N SER A 4 -1.07 -32.93 -49.70
CA SER A 4 -0.59 -31.78 -48.90
C SER A 4 -1.01 -32.04 -47.45
N LYS A 5 -0.03 -32.34 -46.64
CA LYS A 5 -0.22 -32.31 -45.18
C LYS A 5 -0.41 -30.88 -44.75
N LEU A 6 -1.65 -30.44 -44.57
CA LEU A 6 -1.91 -29.21 -43.87
C LEU A 6 -1.45 -29.40 -42.43
N ALA A 7 -0.32 -28.76 -42.10
CA ALA A 7 0.09 -28.66 -40.71
C ALA A 7 -0.98 -27.84 -39.95
N ALA A 8 -1.73 -28.46 -39.08
CA ALA A 8 -2.61 -27.75 -38.18
C ALA A 8 -1.74 -26.92 -37.24
N ALA A 9 -1.74 -25.59 -37.44
CA ALA A 9 -1.13 -24.68 -36.46
C ALA A 9 -1.90 -24.82 -35.15
N ALA A 10 -1.24 -25.37 -34.15
CA ALA A 10 -1.81 -25.40 -32.80
C ALA A 10 -1.92 -23.94 -32.29
N LEU A 11 -3.15 -23.44 -32.17
CA LEU A 11 -3.43 -22.18 -31.51
C LEU A 11 -3.15 -22.40 -30.02
N VAL A 12 -2.00 -21.92 -29.55
CA VAL A 12 -1.71 -21.82 -28.11
C VAL A 12 -2.55 -20.68 -27.57
N PRO A 13 -3.48 -20.92 -26.61
CA PRO A 13 -4.23 -19.84 -26.01
C PRO A 13 -3.27 -18.90 -25.31
N PHE A 14 -3.24 -17.65 -25.73
CA PHE A 14 -2.49 -16.60 -25.07
C PHE A 14 -3.24 -16.25 -23.78
N ILE A 15 -2.83 -16.83 -22.66
CA ILE A 15 -3.34 -16.44 -21.35
C ILE A 15 -2.60 -15.15 -20.98
N LEU A 16 -3.27 -14.01 -21.17
CA LEU A 16 -2.81 -12.75 -20.61
C LEU A 16 -2.93 -12.84 -19.10
N ALA A 17 -1.80 -13.04 -18.42
CA ALA A 17 -1.75 -12.83 -16.99
C ALA A 17 -2.17 -11.37 -16.70
N PRO A 18 -3.08 -11.10 -15.71
CA PRO A 18 -3.41 -9.74 -15.36
C PRO A 18 -2.13 -9.03 -14.92
N LEU A 19 -1.77 -7.94 -15.65
CA LEU A 19 -0.69 -7.07 -15.23
C LEU A 19 -1.06 -6.48 -13.87
N ALA A 20 -0.18 -6.67 -12.88
CA ALA A 20 -0.30 -6.00 -11.60
C ALA A 20 -0.37 -4.48 -11.88
N ARG A 21 -1.45 -3.85 -11.45
CA ARG A 21 -1.64 -2.42 -11.66
C ARG A 21 -0.60 -1.65 -10.86
N ALA A 22 0.12 -0.74 -11.49
CA ALA A 22 1.03 0.16 -10.79
C ALA A 22 0.24 1.01 -9.79
N ALA A 23 0.83 1.24 -8.60
CA ALA A 23 0.21 2.09 -7.60
C ALA A 23 0.05 3.52 -8.11
N ASP A 24 -1.10 4.12 -7.81
CA ASP A 24 -1.37 5.53 -8.05
C ASP A 24 -0.82 6.35 -6.88
N LEU A 25 0.38 6.88 -7.04
CA LEU A 25 1.10 7.62 -6.01
C LEU A 25 0.45 8.96 -5.68
N GLU A 26 -0.12 9.64 -6.66
CA GLU A 26 -0.81 10.91 -6.42
C GLU A 26 -2.09 10.69 -5.61
N ARG A 27 -2.85 9.66 -5.96
CA ARG A 27 -4.03 9.27 -5.21
C ARG A 27 -3.66 8.85 -3.78
N GLY A 28 -2.60 8.06 -3.62
CA GLY A 28 -2.07 7.67 -2.32
C GLY A 28 -1.68 8.87 -1.47
N ALA A 29 -1.04 9.87 -2.06
CA ALA A 29 -0.66 11.11 -1.37
C ALA A 29 -1.87 11.91 -0.92
N ARG A 30 -2.91 12.02 -1.74
CA ARG A 30 -4.15 12.72 -1.37
C ARG A 30 -4.88 12.02 -0.23
N LEU A 31 -4.98 10.71 -0.29
CA LEU A 31 -5.63 9.91 0.75
C LEU A 31 -4.83 9.94 2.07
N TYR A 32 -3.52 9.86 1.98
CA TYR A 32 -2.64 10.03 3.13
C TYR A 32 -2.85 11.40 3.79
N ALA A 33 -2.87 12.47 3.02
CA ALA A 33 -3.11 13.82 3.53
C ALA A 33 -4.46 13.93 4.25
N ARG A 34 -5.48 13.25 3.74
CA ARG A 34 -6.82 13.28 4.31
C ARG A 34 -6.97 12.46 5.60
N TYR A 35 -6.42 11.24 5.62
CA TYR A 35 -6.71 10.27 6.68
C TYR A 35 -5.54 9.99 7.62
N CYS A 36 -4.33 10.26 7.23
CA CYS A 36 -3.13 9.83 7.95
C CYS A 36 -2.31 11.00 8.49
N ALA A 37 -2.19 12.08 7.74
CA ALA A 37 -1.31 13.21 8.06
C ALA A 37 -1.68 13.92 9.36
N GLY A 38 -2.95 13.88 9.77
CA GLY A 38 -3.40 14.48 11.03
C GLY A 38 -2.67 13.94 12.26
N CYS A 39 -2.28 12.67 12.24
CA CYS A 39 -1.51 12.04 13.30
C CYS A 39 -0.04 11.83 12.91
N HIS A 40 0.21 11.26 11.73
CA HIS A 40 1.56 10.91 11.29
C HIS A 40 2.38 12.08 10.76
N GLY A 41 1.76 13.24 10.55
CA GLY A 41 2.39 14.41 9.94
C GLY A 41 2.36 14.35 8.41
N PRO A 42 2.39 15.51 7.73
CA PRO A 42 2.37 15.56 6.27
C PRO A 42 3.62 14.93 5.62
N ASP A 43 4.73 14.89 6.35
CA ASP A 43 5.99 14.27 5.95
C ASP A 43 6.19 12.85 6.52
N GLY A 44 5.25 12.35 7.30
CA GLY A 44 5.30 11.03 7.93
C GLY A 44 6.15 10.93 9.17
N GLN A 45 6.75 12.02 9.66
CA GLN A 45 7.67 11.97 10.80
C GLN A 45 6.98 11.87 12.16
N GLY A 46 5.66 11.94 12.21
CA GLY A 46 4.91 12.01 13.46
C GLY A 46 4.95 13.39 14.09
N GLY A 47 4.52 13.49 15.36
CA GLY A 47 4.61 14.75 16.10
C GLY A 47 3.63 15.84 15.67
N ALA A 48 2.65 15.51 14.83
CA ALA A 48 1.63 16.46 14.40
C ALA A 48 0.76 16.97 15.57
N HIS A 49 0.68 16.18 16.64
CA HIS A 49 -0.07 16.53 17.83
C HIS A 49 0.74 16.29 19.10
N THR A 50 0.81 17.28 19.97
CA THR A 50 1.53 17.21 21.24
C THR A 50 0.93 16.18 22.21
N PHE A 51 -0.34 15.85 22.05
CA PHE A 51 -1.03 14.86 22.89
C PHE A 51 -0.89 13.41 22.37
N MET A 52 -0.23 13.21 21.23
CA MET A 52 0.06 11.89 20.69
C MET A 52 1.56 11.74 20.38
N PRO A 53 2.43 11.76 21.44
CA PRO A 53 3.88 11.80 21.25
C PRO A 53 4.45 10.47 20.71
N HIS A 54 3.68 9.38 20.74
CA HIS A 54 4.12 8.04 20.34
C HIS A 54 3.65 7.60 18.97
N VAL A 55 3.17 8.53 18.13
CA VAL A 55 2.83 8.22 16.75
C VAL A 55 4.08 7.84 15.98
N GLU A 56 4.04 6.68 15.33
CA GLU A 56 5.20 6.13 14.63
C GLU A 56 5.71 7.09 13.54
N ASN A 57 7.02 7.28 13.51
CA ASN A 57 7.69 7.98 12.42
C ASN A 57 7.82 7.04 11.22
N LEU A 58 7.01 7.29 10.19
CA LEU A 58 6.94 6.48 8.99
C LEU A 58 8.16 6.63 8.07
N THR A 59 9.09 7.53 8.41
CA THR A 59 10.34 7.75 7.66
C THR A 59 11.56 7.17 8.37
N ARG A 60 11.36 6.49 9.51
CA ARG A 60 12.48 5.95 10.30
C ARG A 60 13.19 4.83 9.55
N LYS A 61 14.44 5.11 9.17
CA LYS A 61 15.32 4.15 8.50
C LYS A 61 15.58 2.92 9.37
N GLY A 62 15.68 1.76 8.73
CA GLY A 62 15.93 0.49 9.42
C GLY A 62 14.73 -0.07 10.17
N TYR A 63 13.56 0.55 10.05
CA TYR A 63 12.33 0.04 10.64
C TYR A 63 11.22 -0.13 9.57
N ILE A 64 10.70 0.96 9.02
CA ILE A 64 9.61 0.88 8.02
C ILE A 64 10.05 0.10 6.77
N GLU A 65 11.30 0.23 6.36
CA GLU A 65 11.87 -0.50 5.22
C GLU A 65 11.84 -2.02 5.42
N LEU A 66 11.94 -2.49 6.66
CA LEU A 66 11.94 -3.90 7.01
C LEU A 66 10.53 -4.50 7.11
N LEU A 67 9.50 -3.67 7.18
CA LEU A 67 8.12 -4.11 7.28
C LEU A 67 7.56 -4.39 5.87
N PRO A 68 6.99 -5.60 5.63
CA PRO A 68 6.37 -5.91 4.36
C PRO A 68 5.18 -4.99 4.05
N ASP A 69 4.89 -4.78 2.77
CA ASP A 69 3.72 -4.00 2.34
C ASP A 69 2.41 -4.56 2.88
N ASP A 70 2.28 -5.88 2.93
CA ASP A 70 1.10 -6.56 3.50
C ASP A 70 0.91 -6.22 4.98
N TYR A 71 1.99 -6.10 5.74
CA TYR A 71 1.90 -5.70 7.13
C TYR A 71 1.42 -4.25 7.26
N LEU A 72 1.98 -3.33 6.48
CA LEU A 72 1.55 -1.93 6.48
C LEU A 72 0.09 -1.80 6.05
N ALA A 73 -0.33 -2.53 5.04
CA ALA A 73 -1.72 -2.57 4.60
C ALA A 73 -2.65 -3.12 5.69
N THR A 74 -2.24 -4.16 6.41
CA THR A 74 -2.99 -4.74 7.53
C THR A 74 -3.18 -3.73 8.65
N VAL A 75 -2.14 -3.00 9.03
CA VAL A 75 -2.23 -1.96 10.08
C VAL A 75 -3.23 -0.88 9.69
N ILE A 76 -3.20 -0.44 8.45
CA ILE A 76 -4.16 0.57 7.95
C ILE A 76 -5.58 0.02 7.92
N ARG A 77 -5.77 -1.18 7.42
CA ARG A 77 -7.09 -1.82 7.28
C ARG A 77 -7.72 -2.13 8.62
N GLU A 78 -6.96 -2.73 9.52
CA GLU A 78 -7.48 -3.32 10.76
C GLU A 78 -7.20 -2.49 12.01
N GLY A 79 -6.38 -1.46 11.89
CA GLY A 79 -6.03 -0.57 12.99
C GLY A 79 -4.88 -1.08 13.86
N GLY A 80 -4.36 -0.20 14.70
CA GLY A 80 -3.19 -0.49 15.53
C GLY A 80 -3.42 -1.60 16.55
N LEU A 81 -4.60 -1.67 17.15
CA LEU A 81 -4.89 -2.67 18.18
C LEU A 81 -4.81 -4.11 17.66
N ALA A 82 -5.23 -4.34 16.40
CA ALA A 82 -5.19 -5.66 15.78
C ALA A 82 -3.77 -6.21 15.59
N VAL A 83 -2.77 -5.35 15.58
CA VAL A 83 -1.35 -5.72 15.46
C VAL A 83 -0.56 -5.50 16.76
N GLY A 84 -1.27 -5.38 17.89
CA GLY A 84 -0.65 -5.20 19.21
C GLY A 84 -0.07 -3.81 19.45
N LYS A 85 -0.55 -2.81 18.74
CA LYS A 85 -0.13 -1.41 18.86
C LYS A 85 -1.25 -0.52 19.41
N SER A 86 -1.14 0.79 19.25
CA SER A 86 -2.08 1.75 19.81
C SER A 86 -3.49 1.64 19.23
N SER A 87 -4.50 1.67 20.09
CA SER A 87 -5.90 1.79 19.70
C SER A 87 -6.27 3.15 19.07
N TYR A 88 -5.39 4.15 19.17
CA TYR A 88 -5.59 5.45 18.54
C TYR A 88 -5.46 5.40 17.01
N MET A 89 -4.74 4.42 16.47
CA MET A 89 -4.75 4.17 15.05
C MET A 89 -6.02 3.42 14.66
N PRO A 90 -6.98 4.08 13.99
CA PRO A 90 -8.25 3.44 13.65
C PRO A 90 -8.12 2.42 12.53
N ALA A 91 -9.11 1.55 12.42
CA ALA A 91 -9.26 0.62 11.30
C ALA A 91 -9.94 1.34 10.13
N TRP A 92 -9.23 1.50 9.03
CA TRP A 92 -9.71 2.22 7.86
C TRP A 92 -10.39 1.33 6.81
N GLY A 93 -10.38 0.01 7.00
CA GLY A 93 -10.89 -0.95 6.01
C GLY A 93 -12.36 -0.78 5.63
N GLY A 94 -13.19 -0.21 6.50
CA GLY A 94 -14.60 0.11 6.21
C GLY A 94 -14.79 1.42 5.43
N THR A 95 -13.76 2.25 5.33
CA THR A 95 -13.81 3.59 4.72
C THR A 95 -12.97 3.69 3.47
N ILE A 96 -11.81 3.02 3.45
CA ILE A 96 -10.83 3.06 2.37
C ILE A 96 -10.80 1.71 1.67
N ALA A 97 -10.98 1.71 0.34
CA ALA A 97 -10.91 0.50 -0.46
C ALA A 97 -9.51 -0.12 -0.47
N GLU A 98 -9.40 -1.43 -0.66
CA GLU A 98 -8.12 -2.15 -0.67
C GLU A 98 -7.10 -1.58 -1.66
N GLU A 99 -7.54 -1.22 -2.86
CA GLU A 99 -6.67 -0.58 -3.86
C GLU A 99 -6.11 0.75 -3.34
N ASP A 100 -6.91 1.52 -2.63
CA ASP A 100 -6.50 2.79 -2.07
C ASP A 100 -5.58 2.63 -0.86
N ILE A 101 -5.75 1.58 -0.06
CA ILE A 101 -4.79 1.21 0.98
C ILE A 101 -3.43 0.90 0.36
N ALA A 102 -3.39 0.15 -0.73
CA ALA A 102 -2.15 -0.13 -1.46
C ALA A 102 -1.50 1.15 -2.00
N ASN A 103 -2.29 2.09 -2.51
CA ASN A 103 -1.80 3.39 -2.97
C ASN A 103 -1.19 4.22 -1.81
N ILE A 104 -1.82 4.19 -0.64
CA ILE A 104 -1.30 4.84 0.57
C ILE A 104 0.03 4.20 1.00
N VAL A 105 0.13 2.88 1.03
CA VAL A 105 1.37 2.17 1.35
C VAL A 105 2.50 2.58 0.40
N ALA A 106 2.23 2.65 -0.89
CA ALA A 106 3.20 3.09 -1.89
C ALA A 106 3.67 4.54 -1.63
N HIS A 107 2.76 5.43 -1.23
CA HIS A 107 3.11 6.79 -0.84
C HIS A 107 4.00 6.81 0.43
N ILE A 108 3.65 6.02 1.45
CA ILE A 108 4.46 5.91 2.68
C ILE A 108 5.89 5.46 2.36
N ARG A 109 6.07 4.50 1.44
CA ARG A 109 7.40 4.07 1.00
C ARG A 109 8.23 5.22 0.43
N ARG A 110 7.60 6.14 -0.27
CA ARG A 110 8.29 7.33 -0.82
C ARG A 110 8.69 8.34 0.24
N LEU A 111 7.95 8.44 1.34
CA LEU A 111 8.31 9.35 2.44
C LEU A 111 9.66 8.97 3.05
N GLY A 112 10.00 7.69 3.08
CA GLY A 112 11.26 7.18 3.64
C GLY A 112 12.49 7.32 2.74
N VAL A 113 12.33 7.72 1.49
CA VAL A 113 13.41 7.75 0.47
C VAL A 113 14.06 9.14 0.36
N ARG A 114 13.95 9.97 1.33
CA ARG A 114 14.58 11.30 1.32
C ARG A 114 16.01 11.28 1.85
#